data_29a190b79e35c245317674368660c24a
#
_entry.id   29a190b79e35c245317674368660c24a
#
_cell.length_a   1.000
_cell.length_b   1.000
_cell.length_c   1.000
_cell.angle_alpha   90.00
_cell.angle_beta   90.00
_cell.angle_gamma   90.00
#
_symmetry.space_group_name_H-M   'P 1'
#
loop_
_entity.id
_entity.type
_entity.pdbx_description
1 polymer ?
#
loop_
_entity_poly.entity_id
_entity_poly.type
_entity_poly.pdbx_seq_one_letter_code
_entity_poly.pdbx_strand_id
1 'polypeptide(L)'
;MEEQESIQSDNQAVSHDKCFHCGEQTIINPVEYDGKVFCCDGCKTVYSLLKDNDMENYYSLEENPGISLKNIKISPNSYVVLDAPDVVESLLSIKTDKVAKVTLKLPNIHCASCLWLLENLYKFQEGILSSRVNFMKKEAVISFDPNIMSLKQVAQLLAAVGYP
;
A
#
# COMPACT_ATOMS: atom_id res chain seq x y z
N MET A 1 52.76 -7.45 -31.89
CA MET A 1 51.79 -6.34 -31.72
C MET A 1 50.44 -6.98 -31.47
N GLU A 2 50.10 -7.16 -30.22
CA GLU A 2 48.81 -7.73 -29.81
C GLU A 2 48.04 -6.62 -29.10
N GLU A 3 47.00 -6.11 -29.77
CA GLU A 3 46.04 -5.19 -29.18
C GLU A 3 45.09 -6.00 -28.30
N GLN A 4 45.21 -5.79 -27.02
CA GLN A 4 44.23 -6.30 -26.06
C GLN A 4 43.03 -5.36 -26.03
N GLU A 5 41.92 -5.76 -26.68
CA GLU A 5 40.62 -5.15 -26.49
C GLU A 5 40.12 -5.49 -25.07
N SER A 6 40.16 -4.51 -24.22
CA SER A 6 39.50 -4.55 -22.91
C SER A 6 38.00 -4.44 -23.10
N ILE A 7 37.31 -5.56 -22.92
CA ILE A 7 35.86 -5.61 -22.79
C ILE A 7 35.47 -4.87 -21.52
N GLN A 8 34.99 -3.65 -21.67
CA GLN A 8 34.28 -2.96 -20.59
C GLN A 8 32.89 -3.61 -20.49
N SER A 9 32.76 -4.51 -19.53
CA SER A 9 31.45 -4.93 -19.04
C SER A 9 30.79 -3.74 -18.36
N ASP A 10 29.81 -3.15 -19.03
CA ASP A 10 28.85 -2.22 -18.43
C ASP A 10 28.09 -2.94 -17.32
N ASN A 11 28.70 -2.95 -16.14
CA ASN A 11 28.02 -3.29 -14.91
C ASN A 11 27.17 -2.08 -14.55
N GLN A 12 25.94 -2.01 -15.07
CA GLN A 12 24.92 -1.13 -14.53
C GLN A 12 24.72 -1.56 -13.08
N ALA A 13 25.45 -0.93 -12.19
CA ALA A 13 25.23 -1.03 -10.76
C ALA A 13 23.81 -0.50 -10.50
N VAL A 14 22.88 -1.44 -10.32
CA VAL A 14 21.59 -1.15 -9.70
C VAL A 14 21.95 -0.51 -8.37
N SER A 15 21.63 0.76 -8.21
CA SER A 15 21.89 1.47 -6.95
C SER A 15 21.03 0.82 -5.86
N HIS A 16 21.62 -0.09 -5.10
CA HIS A 16 20.98 -0.78 -3.98
C HIS A 16 20.71 0.13 -2.77
N ASP A 17 20.79 1.45 -2.96
CA ASP A 17 20.77 2.42 -1.87
C ASP A 17 19.37 2.94 -1.54
N LYS A 18 18.37 2.65 -2.38
CA LYS A 18 17.00 3.14 -2.21
C LYS A 18 15.97 2.02 -2.29
N CYS A 19 14.95 2.14 -1.46
CA CYS A 19 13.80 1.24 -1.48
C CYS A 19 13.03 1.36 -2.81
N PHE A 20 12.80 0.25 -3.46
CA PHE A 20 12.06 0.22 -4.72
C PHE A 20 10.63 0.74 -4.58
N HIS A 21 10.02 0.56 -3.41
CA HIS A 21 8.63 0.96 -3.15
C HIS A 21 8.51 2.46 -2.79
N CYS A 22 9.23 2.94 -1.79
CA CYS A 22 9.04 4.28 -1.23
C CYS A 22 10.21 5.26 -1.42
N GLY A 23 11.33 4.81 -1.98
CA GLY A 23 12.50 5.66 -2.21
C GLY A 23 13.36 5.97 -0.99
N GLU A 24 13.01 5.47 0.20
CA GLU A 24 13.81 5.62 1.40
C GLU A 24 15.18 4.92 1.28
N GLN A 25 16.18 5.46 1.96
CA GLN A 25 17.51 4.83 1.97
C GLN A 25 17.50 3.48 2.68
N THR A 26 18.19 2.51 2.10
CA THR A 26 18.22 1.11 2.54
C THR A 26 19.58 0.71 3.14
N ILE A 27 20.34 1.66 3.68
CA ILE A 27 21.71 1.47 4.17
C ILE A 27 21.79 0.48 5.34
N ILE A 28 20.71 0.37 6.14
CA ILE A 28 20.68 -0.48 7.33
C ILE A 28 19.64 -1.57 7.13
N ASN A 29 20.09 -2.84 7.12
CA ASN A 29 19.25 -4.03 7.00
C ASN A 29 18.25 -3.99 5.82
N PRO A 30 18.73 -3.88 4.57
CA PRO A 30 17.87 -3.95 3.40
C PRO A 30 17.20 -5.32 3.31
N VAL A 31 15.94 -5.32 2.85
CA VAL A 31 15.21 -6.53 2.54
C VAL A 31 15.25 -6.74 1.03
N GLU A 32 15.86 -7.84 0.59
CA GLU A 32 15.91 -8.19 -0.83
C GLU A 32 14.79 -9.15 -1.21
N TYR A 33 14.11 -8.86 -2.30
CA TYR A 33 13.07 -9.70 -2.85
C TYR A 33 12.90 -9.43 -4.36
N ASP A 34 12.81 -10.49 -5.16
CA ASP A 34 12.58 -10.40 -6.60
C ASP A 34 13.59 -9.50 -7.35
N GLY A 35 14.86 -9.55 -6.94
CA GLY A 35 15.93 -8.71 -7.51
C GLY A 35 15.82 -7.21 -7.17
N LYS A 36 14.98 -6.86 -6.21
CA LYS A 36 14.75 -5.48 -5.75
C LYS A 36 15.06 -5.35 -4.27
N VAL A 37 15.35 -4.12 -3.84
CA VAL A 37 15.70 -3.79 -2.46
C VAL A 37 14.61 -2.94 -1.82
N PHE A 38 14.25 -3.27 -0.59
CA PHE A 38 13.22 -2.60 0.19
C PHE A 38 13.78 -2.15 1.55
N CYS A 39 13.27 -1.06 2.08
CA CYS A 39 13.71 -0.53 3.38
C CYS A 39 13.14 -1.29 4.58
N CYS A 40 12.07 -2.05 4.39
CA CYS A 40 11.41 -2.83 5.44
C CYS A 40 10.50 -3.91 4.85
N ASP A 41 10.07 -4.85 5.68
CA ASP A 41 9.15 -5.93 5.28
C ASP A 41 7.79 -5.40 4.82
N GLY A 42 7.32 -4.28 5.36
CA GLY A 42 6.08 -3.64 4.93
C GLY A 42 6.11 -3.26 3.45
N CYS A 43 7.16 -2.57 3.00
CA CYS A 43 7.33 -2.19 1.60
C CYS A 43 7.44 -3.40 0.67
N LYS A 44 8.16 -4.43 1.09
CA LYS A 44 8.22 -5.71 0.38
C LYS A 44 6.85 -6.36 0.27
N THR A 45 6.07 -6.37 1.34
CA THR A 45 4.73 -6.99 1.37
C THR A 45 3.77 -6.29 0.41
N VAL A 46 3.76 -4.96 0.38
CA VAL A 46 2.93 -4.20 -0.59
C VAL A 46 3.36 -4.51 -2.02
N TYR A 47 4.67 -4.57 -2.29
CA TYR A 47 5.18 -4.96 -3.60
C TYR A 47 4.69 -6.36 -4.01
N SER A 48 4.81 -7.36 -3.12
CA SER A 48 4.33 -8.72 -3.38
C SER A 48 2.83 -8.75 -3.67
N LEU A 49 2.02 -8.04 -2.87
CA LEU A 49 0.57 -7.98 -3.08
C LEU A 49 0.22 -7.40 -4.45
N LEU A 50 0.87 -6.34 -4.86
CA LEU A 50 0.64 -5.72 -6.17
C LEU A 50 1.08 -6.64 -7.31
N LYS A 51 2.24 -7.29 -7.18
CA LYS A 51 2.75 -8.23 -8.15
C LYS A 51 1.85 -9.46 -8.30
N ASP A 52 1.43 -10.07 -7.20
CA ASP A 52 0.59 -11.27 -7.19
C ASP A 52 -0.81 -11.03 -7.78
N ASN A 53 -1.23 -9.79 -7.90
CA ASN A 53 -2.50 -9.38 -8.47
C ASN A 53 -2.37 -8.66 -9.84
N ASP A 54 -1.23 -8.81 -10.52
CA ASP A 54 -0.95 -8.19 -11.82
C ASP A 54 -1.09 -6.64 -11.83
N MET A 55 -0.76 -6.01 -10.70
CA MET A 55 -0.89 -4.57 -10.51
C MET A 55 0.47 -3.83 -10.51
N GLU A 56 1.48 -4.38 -11.14
CA GLU A 56 2.83 -3.80 -11.22
C GLU A 56 2.86 -2.44 -11.95
N ASN A 57 1.82 -2.13 -12.71
CA ASN A 57 1.65 -0.80 -13.34
C ASN A 57 1.69 0.35 -12.33
N TYR A 58 1.42 0.09 -11.06
CA TYR A 58 1.60 1.05 -9.97
C TYR A 58 3.00 1.67 -9.95
N TYR A 59 4.03 0.87 -10.19
CA TYR A 59 5.42 1.31 -10.19
C TYR A 59 5.84 2.03 -11.48
N SER A 60 4.99 2.06 -12.50
CA SER A 60 5.21 2.84 -13.72
C SER A 60 4.62 4.25 -13.67
N LEU A 61 3.80 4.56 -12.65
CA LEU A 61 3.18 5.87 -12.49
C LEU A 61 4.17 6.95 -12.06
N GLU A 62 5.08 6.61 -11.18
CA GLU A 62 6.12 7.48 -10.63
C GLU A 62 7.34 6.66 -10.21
N GLU A 63 8.47 7.33 -10.08
CA GLU A 63 9.64 6.73 -9.44
C GLU A 63 9.37 6.59 -7.94
N ASN A 64 9.45 5.35 -7.40
CA ASN A 64 9.18 5.03 -5.99
C ASN A 64 7.83 5.57 -5.48
N PRO A 65 6.71 5.11 -6.04
CA PRO A 65 5.38 5.70 -5.80
C PRO A 65 4.82 5.43 -4.41
N GLY A 66 5.40 4.51 -3.65
CA GLY A 66 4.90 4.10 -2.34
C GLY A 66 5.19 5.08 -1.22
N ILE A 67 4.45 4.92 -0.12
CA ILE A 67 4.69 5.62 1.14
C ILE A 67 5.61 4.76 2.01
N SER A 68 6.56 5.39 2.70
CA SER A 68 7.43 4.70 3.64
C SER A 68 6.61 4.07 4.78
N LEU A 69 6.71 2.76 4.92
CA LEU A 69 6.05 2.01 5.99
C LEU A 69 6.94 1.83 7.23
N LYS A 70 8.18 2.29 7.16
CA LYS A 70 9.20 2.11 8.20
C LYS A 70 8.81 2.69 9.55
N ASN A 71 8.08 3.80 9.55
CA ASN A 71 7.66 4.52 10.75
C ASN A 71 6.19 4.30 11.12
N ILE A 72 5.45 3.49 10.37
CA ILE A 72 4.08 3.15 10.67
C ILE A 72 4.06 2.07 11.74
N LYS A 73 3.80 2.50 12.97
CA LYS A 73 3.63 1.59 14.11
C LYS A 73 2.16 1.24 14.25
N ILE A 74 1.78 0.11 13.71
CA ILE A 74 0.45 -0.46 13.93
C ILE A 74 0.52 -1.28 15.22
N SER A 75 0.00 -0.72 16.31
CA SER A 75 -0.20 -1.50 17.52
C SER A 75 -1.31 -2.52 17.30
N PRO A 76 -1.19 -3.77 17.77
CA PRO A 76 -2.28 -4.75 17.68
C PRO A 76 -3.61 -4.24 18.24
N ASN A 77 -3.55 -3.32 19.19
CA ASN A 77 -4.73 -2.73 19.84
C ASN A 77 -5.22 -1.41 19.21
N SER A 78 -4.54 -0.88 18.18
CA SER A 78 -4.86 0.42 17.60
C SER A 78 -6.28 0.51 17.05
N TYR A 79 -6.84 -0.60 16.61
CA TYR A 79 -8.15 -0.67 15.96
C TYR A 79 -9.19 -1.50 16.73
N VAL A 80 -8.92 -1.86 17.97
CA VAL A 80 -9.86 -2.65 18.80
C VAL A 80 -11.19 -1.92 18.99
N VAL A 81 -11.17 -0.60 19.06
CA VAL A 81 -12.38 0.22 19.17
C VAL A 81 -13.33 0.02 17.97
N LEU A 82 -12.80 -0.38 16.82
CA LEU A 82 -13.59 -0.66 15.61
C LEU A 82 -14.28 -2.04 15.64
N ASP A 83 -14.11 -2.82 16.71
CA ASP A 83 -14.89 -4.03 16.94
C ASP A 83 -16.16 -3.75 17.76
N ALA A 84 -16.25 -2.56 18.39
CA ALA A 84 -17.43 -2.17 19.19
C ALA A 84 -18.62 -1.86 18.28
N PRO A 85 -19.79 -2.53 18.45
CA PRO A 85 -20.95 -2.35 17.57
C PRO A 85 -21.42 -0.91 17.48
N ASP A 86 -21.43 -0.17 18.59
CA ASP A 86 -21.86 1.23 18.64
C ASP A 86 -20.97 2.15 17.81
N VAL A 87 -19.65 1.89 17.85
CA VAL A 87 -18.66 2.64 17.07
C VAL A 87 -18.80 2.33 15.59
N VAL A 88 -18.91 1.06 15.24
CA VAL A 88 -19.11 0.61 13.86
C VAL A 88 -20.37 1.23 13.28
N GLU A 89 -21.48 1.20 14.00
CA GLU A 89 -22.76 1.77 13.54
C GLU A 89 -22.68 3.28 13.33
N SER A 90 -21.94 4.00 14.15
CA SER A 90 -21.76 5.44 14.03
C SER A 90 -20.87 5.85 12.84
N LEU A 91 -19.95 4.99 12.43
CA LEU A 91 -19.01 5.27 11.34
C LEU A 91 -19.51 4.84 9.97
N LEU A 92 -20.39 3.84 9.91
CA LEU A 92 -20.93 3.36 8.66
C LEU A 92 -22.05 4.28 8.14
N SER A 93 -21.89 4.78 6.93
CA SER A 93 -22.93 5.56 6.24
C SER A 93 -24.04 4.69 5.64
N ILE A 94 -23.71 3.45 5.31
CA ILE A 94 -24.63 2.42 4.84
C ILE A 94 -24.26 1.10 5.50
N LYS A 95 -25.27 0.37 5.99
CA LYS A 95 -25.11 -0.99 6.50
C LYS A 95 -26.28 -1.84 6.08
N THR A 96 -26.03 -2.84 5.26
CA THR A 96 -26.95 -3.91 4.89
C THR A 96 -26.31 -5.26 5.18
N ASP A 97 -27.03 -6.36 4.97
CA ASP A 97 -26.49 -7.71 5.16
C ASP A 97 -25.32 -8.05 4.23
N LYS A 98 -25.18 -7.32 3.11
CA LYS A 98 -24.16 -7.58 2.07
C LYS A 98 -23.24 -6.42 1.78
N VAL A 99 -23.59 -5.21 2.19
CA VAL A 99 -22.81 -4.01 1.89
C VAL A 99 -22.74 -3.10 3.10
N ALA A 100 -21.54 -2.75 3.49
CA ALA A 100 -21.26 -1.68 4.42
C ALA A 100 -20.42 -0.61 3.73
N LYS A 101 -20.66 0.64 4.04
CA LYS A 101 -19.94 1.78 3.47
C LYS A 101 -19.42 2.69 4.56
N VAL A 102 -18.14 3.04 4.46
CA VAL A 102 -17.46 3.94 5.38
C VAL A 102 -16.74 5.05 4.61
N THR A 103 -16.69 6.23 5.20
CA THR A 103 -15.87 7.35 4.72
C THR A 103 -14.75 7.59 5.72
N LEU A 104 -13.50 7.48 5.27
CA LEU A 104 -12.31 7.62 6.08
C LEU A 104 -11.47 8.80 5.60
N LYS A 105 -10.94 9.57 6.54
CA LYS A 105 -9.99 10.65 6.23
C LYS A 105 -8.58 10.09 6.12
N LEU A 106 -7.94 10.36 5.00
CA LEU A 106 -6.60 9.90 4.66
C LEU A 106 -5.73 11.11 4.30
N PRO A 107 -5.21 11.85 5.29
CA PRO A 107 -4.48 13.10 5.07
C PRO A 107 -3.22 12.93 4.22
N ASN A 108 -2.66 11.72 4.18
CA ASN A 108 -1.43 11.41 3.45
C ASN A 108 -1.63 11.22 1.94
N ILE A 109 -2.83 11.30 1.42
CA ILE A 109 -3.06 11.27 -0.04
C ILE A 109 -2.50 12.55 -0.66
N HIS A 110 -1.50 12.42 -1.54
CA HIS A 110 -0.83 13.59 -2.13
C HIS A 110 -0.44 13.44 -3.60
N CYS A 111 -0.57 12.25 -4.19
CA CYS A 111 -0.12 11.98 -5.56
C CYS A 111 -1.07 11.06 -6.33
N ALA A 112 -0.86 10.96 -7.63
CA ALA A 112 -1.65 10.12 -8.52
C ALA A 112 -1.53 8.62 -8.20
N SER A 113 -0.36 8.16 -7.78
CA SER A 113 -0.13 6.76 -7.37
C SER A 113 -0.91 6.39 -6.11
N CYS A 114 -1.02 7.31 -5.14
CA CYS A 114 -1.88 7.13 -3.97
C CYS A 114 -3.35 6.92 -4.37
N LEU A 115 -3.84 7.79 -5.26
CA LEU A 115 -5.20 7.72 -5.79
C LEU A 115 -5.44 6.38 -6.49
N TRP A 116 -4.54 6.01 -7.40
CA TRP A 116 -4.64 4.77 -8.17
C TRP A 116 -4.67 3.53 -7.26
N LEU A 117 -3.76 3.45 -6.28
CA LEU A 117 -3.69 2.33 -5.35
C LEU A 117 -4.99 2.20 -4.55
N LEU A 118 -5.46 3.29 -3.96
CA LEU A 118 -6.66 3.30 -3.13
C LEU A 118 -7.92 2.96 -3.91
N GLU A 119 -8.04 3.41 -5.15
CA GLU A 119 -9.21 3.11 -6.00
C GLU A 119 -9.20 1.69 -6.57
N ASN A 120 -8.07 0.98 -6.49
CA ASN A 120 -7.93 -0.40 -6.96
C ASN A 120 -7.85 -1.44 -5.81
N LEU A 121 -8.15 -1.08 -4.58
CA LEU A 121 -8.12 -2.00 -3.43
C LEU A 121 -8.95 -3.27 -3.65
N TYR A 122 -10.09 -3.16 -4.32
CA TYR A 122 -10.98 -4.28 -4.62
C TYR A 122 -10.33 -5.38 -5.47
N LYS A 123 -9.24 -5.08 -6.18
CA LYS A 123 -8.54 -6.04 -7.04
C LYS A 123 -7.67 -7.01 -6.26
N PHE A 124 -7.15 -6.61 -5.11
CA PHE A 124 -6.22 -7.43 -4.33
C PHE A 124 -6.70 -7.77 -2.93
N GLN A 125 -7.88 -7.30 -2.55
CA GLN A 125 -8.46 -7.63 -1.26
C GLN A 125 -9.91 -8.09 -1.43
N GLU A 126 -10.14 -9.37 -1.19
CA GLU A 126 -11.48 -9.93 -1.13
C GLU A 126 -12.27 -9.28 0.00
N GLY A 127 -13.52 -8.97 -0.27
CA GLY A 127 -14.39 -8.25 0.68
C GLY A 127 -14.51 -6.76 0.39
N ILE A 128 -13.56 -6.13 -0.27
CA ILE A 128 -13.69 -4.76 -0.78
C ILE A 128 -14.52 -4.80 -2.07
N LEU A 129 -15.65 -4.12 -2.07
CA LEU A 129 -16.55 -4.05 -3.23
C LEU A 129 -16.23 -2.87 -4.14
N SER A 130 -15.93 -1.72 -3.54
CA SER A 130 -15.49 -0.53 -4.26
C SER A 130 -14.71 0.41 -3.35
N SER A 131 -13.87 1.22 -3.94
CA SER A 131 -13.17 2.29 -3.24
C SER A 131 -13.11 3.51 -4.15
N ARG A 132 -13.50 4.67 -3.64
CA ARG A 132 -13.44 5.96 -4.33
C ARG A 132 -12.77 6.99 -3.47
N VAL A 133 -11.91 7.78 -4.07
CA VAL A 133 -11.13 8.80 -3.37
C VAL A 133 -11.61 10.19 -3.78
N ASN A 134 -11.89 11.01 -2.77
CA ASN A 134 -12.02 12.45 -2.96
C ASN A 134 -10.71 13.13 -2.60
N PHE A 135 -9.92 13.46 -3.60
CA PHE A 135 -8.59 14.05 -3.42
C PHE A 135 -8.63 15.40 -2.71
N MET A 136 -9.63 16.22 -3.01
CA MET A 136 -9.77 17.56 -2.43
C MET A 136 -10.08 17.52 -0.93
N LYS A 137 -10.91 16.57 -0.52
CA LYS A 137 -11.30 16.38 0.88
C LYS A 137 -10.35 15.47 1.65
N LYS A 138 -9.40 14.81 0.95
CA LYS A 138 -8.53 13.77 1.52
C LYS A 138 -9.34 12.65 2.19
N GLU A 139 -10.37 12.18 1.50
CA GLU A 139 -11.29 11.14 1.99
C GLU A 139 -11.34 9.97 1.03
N ALA A 140 -11.44 8.76 1.56
CA ALA A 140 -11.79 7.57 0.81
C ALA A 140 -13.13 7.03 1.27
N VAL A 141 -14.00 6.74 0.30
CA VAL A 141 -15.29 6.06 0.52
C VAL A 141 -15.12 4.61 0.11
N ILE A 142 -15.18 3.71 1.08
CA ILE A 142 -14.96 2.28 0.87
C ILE A 142 -16.25 1.53 1.14
N SER A 143 -16.67 0.71 0.18
CA SER A 143 -17.76 -0.25 0.32
C SER A 143 -17.18 -1.65 0.43
N PHE A 144 -17.62 -2.41 1.41
CA PHE A 144 -17.14 -3.76 1.68
C PHE A 144 -18.27 -4.69 2.09
N ASP A 145 -18.05 -6.00 1.94
CA ASP A 145 -18.98 -7.02 2.41
C ASP A 145 -18.71 -7.33 3.90
N PRO A 146 -19.65 -7.01 4.79
CA PRO A 146 -19.46 -7.22 6.23
C PRO A 146 -19.41 -8.70 6.63
N ASN A 147 -19.79 -9.64 5.74
CA ASN A 147 -19.67 -11.07 5.97
C ASN A 147 -18.25 -11.58 5.70
N ILE A 148 -17.48 -10.88 4.87
CA ILE A 148 -16.13 -11.26 4.46
C ILE A 148 -15.09 -10.52 5.29
N MET A 149 -15.31 -9.22 5.55
CA MET A 149 -14.37 -8.42 6.32
C MET A 149 -15.07 -7.42 7.24
N SER A 150 -14.43 -7.09 8.35
CA SER A 150 -14.89 -6.11 9.32
C SER A 150 -14.34 -4.71 9.01
N LEU A 151 -14.94 -3.67 9.61
CA LEU A 151 -14.41 -2.30 9.55
C LEU A 151 -12.97 -2.22 10.08
N LYS A 152 -12.66 -2.96 11.14
CA LYS A 152 -11.30 -3.09 11.66
C LYS A 152 -10.32 -3.61 10.61
N GLN A 153 -10.70 -4.64 9.87
CA GLN A 153 -9.86 -5.19 8.79
C GLN A 153 -9.68 -4.19 7.65
N VAL A 154 -10.70 -3.39 7.32
CA VAL A 154 -10.57 -2.28 6.35
C VAL A 154 -9.53 -1.27 6.82
N ALA A 155 -9.58 -0.84 8.08
CA ALA A 155 -8.61 0.09 8.64
C ALA A 155 -7.19 -0.50 8.67
N GLN A 156 -7.05 -1.77 9.04
CA GLN A 156 -5.77 -2.48 9.02
C GLN A 156 -5.20 -2.60 7.60
N LEU A 157 -6.03 -2.85 6.60
CA LEU A 157 -5.61 -2.88 5.20
C LEU A 157 -5.05 -1.52 4.77
N LEU A 158 -5.76 -0.44 5.06
CA LEU A 158 -5.29 0.91 4.74
C LEU A 158 -3.96 1.22 5.42
N ALA A 159 -3.82 0.88 6.69
CA ALA A 159 -2.57 1.05 7.41
C ALA A 159 -1.43 0.22 6.79
N ALA A 160 -1.71 -1.02 6.37
CA ALA A 160 -0.72 -1.90 5.73
C ALA A 160 -0.20 -1.33 4.40
N VAL A 161 -1.01 -0.57 3.67
CA VAL A 161 -0.60 0.09 2.42
C VAL A 161 -0.13 1.54 2.61
N GLY A 162 -0.03 2.01 3.85
CA GLY A 162 0.57 3.30 4.19
C GLY A 162 -0.39 4.40 4.66
N TYR A 163 -1.64 4.08 4.94
CA TYR A 163 -2.68 5.04 5.35
C TYR A 163 -3.30 4.67 6.70
N PRO A 164 -2.57 4.81 7.82
CA PRO A 164 -3.04 4.47 9.16
C PRO A 164 -4.18 5.36 9.66
#